data_9fa4c20540909bf2f705e3e91e1a9686
#
_entry.id   9fa4c20540909bf2f705e3e91e1a9686
#
_cell.length_a   1.000
_cell.length_b   1.000
_cell.length_c   1.000
_cell.angle_alpha   90.00
_cell.angle_beta   90.00
_cell.angle_gamma   90.00
#
_symmetry.space_group_name_H-M   'P 1'
#
loop_
_entity.id
_entity.type
_entity.pdbx_description
1 polymer ?
#
loop_
_entity_poly.entity_id
_entity_poly.type
_entity_poly.pdbx_seq_one_letter_code
_entity_poly.pdbx_strand_id
1 'polypeptide(L)'
;MRPTTSMVIVLISLMAVIPSQTQIKDVGDIDAVKQVEQTMGSAMVDGDVGKLNQIYADNFATIGSDGKLITKKALLIDFESFHDKLEWFENGPMDVQVFGDVAMAQGFVKEKRSRNGKDTSGQFLWQDLLQRRAGKWVVWRSAAARVALADAPSVPSQDPDLVATIKKFENDIGDAMVASNIEKLNQAYADDWATIASSGEMFTKEDLLHDFKSDNHKLVSFDNGLLNVQVLGDVAVVQASVREKRIQDGKGMSGQFVYMDLLKKRAGKWVIVRTLAARPG
;
A
#
# COMPACT_ATOMS: atom_id res chain seq x y z
N MET A 1 62.87 -23.78 -32.13
CA MET A 1 61.85 -22.72 -32.00
C MET A 1 60.47 -23.35 -32.16
N ARG A 2 59.71 -23.43 -31.09
CA ARG A 2 58.34 -23.92 -31.15
C ARG A 2 57.40 -22.69 -31.02
N PRO A 3 56.33 -22.57 -31.79
CA PRO A 3 55.40 -21.46 -31.65
C PRO A 3 54.45 -21.73 -30.47
N THR A 4 54.34 -20.76 -29.58
CA THR A 4 53.37 -20.71 -28.50
C THR A 4 52.03 -20.21 -29.05
N THR A 5 51.05 -21.09 -29.10
CA THR A 5 49.67 -20.74 -29.44
C THR A 5 48.98 -20.15 -28.24
N SER A 6 48.71 -18.85 -28.26
CA SER A 6 47.91 -18.18 -27.26
C SER A 6 46.44 -18.51 -27.47
N MET A 7 45.86 -19.22 -26.49
CA MET A 7 44.42 -19.55 -26.41
C MET A 7 43.70 -18.36 -25.81
N VAL A 8 42.97 -17.61 -26.63
CA VAL A 8 42.06 -16.55 -26.16
C VAL A 8 40.80 -17.21 -25.66
N ILE A 9 40.60 -17.21 -24.33
CA ILE A 9 39.35 -17.63 -23.71
C ILE A 9 38.40 -16.45 -23.80
N VAL A 10 37.40 -16.54 -24.69
CA VAL A 10 36.29 -15.63 -24.75
C VAL A 10 35.32 -16.06 -23.65
N LEU A 11 35.28 -15.34 -22.52
CA LEU A 11 34.26 -15.45 -21.48
C LEU A 11 32.99 -14.83 -22.04
N ILE A 12 32.08 -15.68 -22.52
CA ILE A 12 30.71 -15.28 -22.80
C ILE A 12 30.02 -15.17 -21.46
N SER A 13 29.87 -13.93 -20.97
CA SER A 13 29.00 -13.63 -19.83
C SER A 13 27.58 -13.92 -20.25
N LEU A 14 27.01 -15.07 -19.82
CA LEU A 14 25.59 -15.33 -19.87
C LEU A 14 24.92 -14.35 -18.88
N MET A 15 24.45 -13.22 -19.38
CA MET A 15 23.47 -12.43 -18.65
C MET A 15 22.20 -13.28 -18.57
N ALA A 16 21.98 -13.88 -17.41
CA ALA A 16 20.69 -14.48 -17.08
C ALA A 16 19.65 -13.36 -17.14
N VAL A 17 18.87 -13.34 -18.21
CA VAL A 17 17.64 -12.57 -18.29
C VAL A 17 16.74 -13.17 -17.22
N ILE A 18 16.66 -12.54 -16.06
CA ILE A 18 15.68 -12.87 -15.04
C ILE A 18 14.32 -12.54 -15.68
N PRO A 19 13.47 -13.54 -15.93
CA PRO A 19 12.17 -13.26 -16.52
C PRO A 19 11.45 -12.27 -15.61
N SER A 20 10.90 -11.20 -16.19
CA SER A 20 9.97 -10.34 -15.50
C SER A 20 8.91 -11.25 -14.91
N GLN A 21 8.76 -11.27 -13.58
CA GLN A 21 7.65 -11.99 -12.98
C GLN A 21 6.38 -11.36 -13.53
N THR A 22 5.84 -12.02 -14.53
CA THR A 22 4.53 -11.73 -15.09
C THR A 22 3.58 -11.88 -13.92
N GLN A 23 2.73 -10.87 -13.71
CA GLN A 23 1.59 -10.94 -12.81
C GLN A 23 0.83 -12.22 -13.15
N ILE A 24 1.08 -13.29 -12.39
CA ILE A 24 0.30 -14.52 -12.54
C ILE A 24 -1.06 -14.14 -11.95
N LYS A 25 -2.03 -13.90 -12.80
CA LYS A 25 -3.43 -13.84 -12.37
C LYS A 25 -3.82 -15.24 -11.93
N ASP A 26 -3.44 -15.61 -10.73
CA ASP A 26 -4.02 -16.77 -10.05
C ASP A 26 -5.42 -16.34 -9.60
N VAL A 27 -6.41 -16.67 -10.40
CA VAL A 27 -7.82 -16.33 -10.14
C VAL A 27 -8.22 -16.88 -8.78
N GLY A 28 -7.71 -18.04 -8.38
CA GLY A 28 -7.98 -18.64 -7.09
C GLY A 28 -7.47 -17.82 -5.92
N ASP A 29 -6.30 -17.20 -6.05
CA ASP A 29 -5.76 -16.33 -5.01
C ASP A 29 -6.49 -14.99 -4.92
N ILE A 30 -6.87 -14.40 -6.06
CA ILE A 30 -7.69 -13.19 -6.08
C ILE A 30 -9.02 -13.42 -5.37
N ASP A 31 -9.70 -14.53 -5.67
CA ASP A 31 -10.97 -14.86 -5.02
C ASP A 31 -10.79 -15.15 -3.54
N ALA A 32 -9.70 -15.84 -3.15
CA ALA A 32 -9.38 -16.10 -1.76
C ALA A 32 -9.13 -14.78 -0.96
N VAL A 33 -8.41 -13.81 -1.54
CA VAL A 33 -8.21 -12.49 -0.93
C VAL A 33 -9.54 -11.75 -0.78
N LYS A 34 -10.38 -11.70 -1.83
CA LYS A 34 -11.71 -11.09 -1.75
C LYS A 34 -12.58 -11.73 -0.67
N GLN A 35 -12.48 -13.06 -0.51
CA GLN A 35 -13.21 -13.77 0.54
C GLN A 35 -12.71 -13.41 1.94
N VAL A 36 -11.41 -13.19 2.12
CA VAL A 36 -10.84 -12.70 3.39
C VAL A 36 -11.42 -11.33 3.74
N GLU A 37 -11.44 -10.40 2.79
CA GLU A 37 -11.99 -9.04 2.98
C GLU A 37 -13.47 -9.07 3.34
N GLN A 38 -14.28 -9.87 2.64
CA GLN A 38 -15.69 -10.01 2.97
C GLN A 38 -15.91 -10.66 4.33
N THR A 39 -15.13 -11.70 4.65
CA THR A 39 -15.21 -12.38 5.95
C THR A 39 -14.82 -11.44 7.09
N MET A 40 -13.81 -10.60 6.87
CA MET A 40 -13.39 -9.58 7.83
C MET A 40 -14.52 -8.60 8.14
N GLY A 41 -15.16 -8.03 7.11
CA GLY A 41 -16.29 -7.12 7.30
C GLY A 41 -17.44 -7.79 8.04
N SER A 42 -17.83 -9.01 7.68
CA SER A 42 -18.89 -9.77 8.38
C SER A 42 -18.53 -10.03 9.84
N ALA A 43 -17.28 -10.44 10.12
CA ALA A 43 -16.82 -10.66 11.49
C ALA A 43 -16.81 -9.38 12.35
N MET A 44 -16.55 -8.22 11.73
CA MET A 44 -16.66 -6.92 12.41
C MET A 44 -18.12 -6.59 12.77
N VAL A 45 -19.07 -6.86 11.89
CA VAL A 45 -20.51 -6.64 12.16
C VAL A 45 -21.00 -7.57 13.25
N ASP A 46 -20.61 -8.85 13.19
CA ASP A 46 -20.98 -9.88 14.16
C ASP A 46 -20.29 -9.73 15.52
N GLY A 47 -19.23 -8.90 15.61
CA GLY A 47 -18.37 -8.79 16.78
C GLY A 47 -17.57 -10.07 17.06
N ASP A 48 -17.32 -10.88 16.02
CA ASP A 48 -16.57 -12.15 16.13
C ASP A 48 -15.05 -11.89 16.23
N VAL A 49 -14.63 -11.51 17.45
CA VAL A 49 -13.20 -11.23 17.76
C VAL A 49 -12.32 -12.45 17.52
N GLY A 50 -12.84 -13.67 17.71
CA GLY A 50 -12.10 -14.90 17.44
C GLY A 50 -11.76 -15.05 15.96
N LYS A 51 -12.71 -14.77 15.06
CA LYS A 51 -12.51 -14.77 13.63
C LYS A 51 -11.60 -13.63 13.17
N LEU A 52 -11.80 -12.42 13.69
CA LEU A 52 -10.90 -11.28 13.43
C LEU A 52 -9.46 -11.59 13.83
N ASN A 53 -9.26 -12.25 14.97
CA ASN A 53 -7.92 -12.67 15.40
C ASN A 53 -7.24 -13.65 14.43
N GLN A 54 -8.00 -14.47 13.69
CA GLN A 54 -7.45 -15.37 12.67
C GLN A 54 -7.16 -14.67 11.34
N ILE A 55 -7.94 -13.63 11.00
CA ILE A 55 -7.80 -12.87 9.76
C ILE A 55 -6.62 -11.91 9.82
N TYR A 56 -6.39 -11.24 10.95
CA TYR A 56 -5.28 -10.33 11.11
C TYR A 56 -3.97 -11.07 11.42
N ALA A 57 -2.90 -10.70 10.73
CA ALA A 57 -1.55 -11.16 11.05
C ALA A 57 -1.17 -10.80 12.50
N ASP A 58 -0.29 -11.58 13.15
CA ASP A 58 0.11 -11.32 14.54
C ASP A 58 0.80 -9.95 14.71
N ASN A 59 1.52 -9.51 13.69
CA ASN A 59 2.12 -8.18 13.62
C ASN A 59 1.31 -7.20 12.77
N PHE A 60 -0.01 -7.41 12.66
CA PHE A 60 -0.90 -6.45 12.01
C PHE A 60 -0.80 -5.07 12.67
N ALA A 61 -0.81 -4.06 11.84
CA ALA A 61 -0.90 -2.68 12.27
C ALA A 61 -1.58 -1.81 11.20
N THR A 62 -2.27 -0.77 11.66
CA THR A 62 -2.85 0.28 10.83
C THR A 62 -2.62 1.64 11.49
N ILE A 63 -2.77 2.71 10.72
CA ILE A 63 -2.74 4.07 11.24
C ILE A 63 -4.14 4.64 11.15
N GLY A 64 -4.70 4.96 12.29
CA GLY A 64 -6.04 5.54 12.42
C GLY A 64 -6.13 6.93 11.75
N SER A 65 -7.36 7.40 11.56
CA SER A 65 -7.62 8.75 11.02
C SER A 65 -7.09 9.88 11.91
N ASP A 66 -6.82 9.58 13.18
CA ASP A 66 -6.18 10.48 14.16
C ASP A 66 -4.63 10.44 14.11
N GLY A 67 -4.05 9.67 13.17
CA GLY A 67 -2.61 9.52 12.99
C GLY A 67 -1.95 8.54 13.97
N LYS A 68 -2.71 7.85 14.82
CA LYS A 68 -2.14 6.90 15.79
C LYS A 68 -1.98 5.52 15.21
N LEU A 69 -0.89 4.86 15.60
CA LEU A 69 -0.65 3.45 15.31
C LEU A 69 -1.62 2.58 16.12
N ILE A 70 -2.35 1.72 15.43
CA ILE A 70 -3.28 0.74 16.00
C ILE A 70 -2.73 -0.65 15.70
N THR A 71 -2.36 -1.38 16.73
CA THR A 71 -1.91 -2.78 16.62
C THR A 71 -3.08 -3.75 16.58
N LYS A 72 -2.85 -5.01 16.15
CA LYS A 72 -3.84 -6.10 16.23
C LYS A 72 -4.48 -6.17 17.62
N LYS A 73 -3.65 -6.18 18.67
CA LYS A 73 -4.12 -6.27 20.05
C LYS A 73 -5.06 -5.14 20.42
N ALA A 74 -4.69 -3.90 20.09
CA ALA A 74 -5.53 -2.72 20.39
C ALA A 74 -6.85 -2.78 19.63
N LEU A 75 -6.80 -3.15 18.34
CA LEU A 75 -7.99 -3.29 17.52
C LEU A 75 -8.96 -4.34 18.06
N LEU A 76 -8.48 -5.52 18.44
CA LEU A 76 -9.33 -6.59 18.98
C LEU A 76 -9.96 -6.20 20.31
N ILE A 77 -9.24 -5.49 21.20
CA ILE A 77 -9.77 -4.97 22.45
C ILE A 77 -10.89 -3.96 22.18
N ASP A 78 -10.74 -3.08 21.19
CA ASP A 78 -11.77 -2.09 20.83
C ASP A 78 -13.07 -2.77 20.35
N PHE A 79 -12.97 -3.86 19.58
CA PHE A 79 -14.12 -4.66 19.18
C PHE A 79 -14.74 -5.44 20.35
N GLU A 80 -13.92 -6.10 21.18
CA GLU A 80 -14.39 -6.88 22.34
C GLU A 80 -15.11 -6.02 23.38
N SER A 81 -14.63 -4.79 23.60
CA SER A 81 -15.21 -3.83 24.53
C SER A 81 -16.38 -3.00 23.96
N PHE A 82 -16.76 -3.26 22.72
CA PHE A 82 -17.78 -2.47 21.99
C PHE A 82 -17.45 -0.97 21.85
N HIS A 83 -16.20 -0.59 22.04
CA HIS A 83 -15.74 0.77 21.78
C HIS A 83 -15.75 1.10 20.28
N ASP A 84 -15.55 0.11 19.44
CA ASP A 84 -15.73 0.18 17.98
C ASP A 84 -16.83 -0.80 17.57
N LYS A 85 -17.92 -0.29 17.01
CA LYS A 85 -19.07 -1.08 16.57
C LYS A 85 -19.41 -0.75 15.13
N LEU A 86 -19.22 -1.74 14.25
CA LEU A 86 -19.73 -1.72 12.88
C LEU A 86 -21.12 -2.33 12.87
N GLU A 87 -22.16 -1.55 12.52
CA GLU A 87 -23.54 -2.03 12.47
C GLU A 87 -23.85 -2.71 11.14
N TRP A 88 -23.37 -2.14 10.04
CA TRP A 88 -23.45 -2.72 8.71
C TRP A 88 -22.41 -2.09 7.79
N PHE A 89 -22.12 -2.77 6.69
CA PHE A 89 -21.29 -2.25 5.61
C PHE A 89 -21.79 -2.74 4.25
N GLU A 90 -21.47 -1.97 3.22
CA GLU A 90 -21.70 -2.29 1.82
C GLU A 90 -20.40 -2.03 1.05
N ASN A 91 -19.77 -3.10 0.59
CA ASN A 91 -18.58 -2.99 -0.25
C ASN A 91 -18.97 -2.69 -1.69
N GLY A 92 -18.28 -1.75 -2.29
CA GLY A 92 -18.24 -1.57 -3.74
C GLY A 92 -17.28 -2.56 -4.42
N PRO A 93 -16.94 -2.32 -5.69
CA PRO A 93 -15.95 -3.11 -6.39
C PRO A 93 -14.61 -3.13 -5.68
N MET A 94 -14.03 -4.33 -5.55
CA MET A 94 -12.69 -4.54 -5.03
C MET A 94 -11.71 -4.87 -6.16
N ASP A 95 -10.57 -4.18 -6.19
CA ASP A 95 -9.43 -4.53 -7.03
C ASP A 95 -8.39 -5.27 -6.20
N VAL A 96 -7.97 -6.43 -6.68
CA VAL A 96 -6.97 -7.28 -6.04
C VAL A 96 -5.85 -7.59 -7.02
N GLN A 97 -4.61 -7.41 -6.58
CA GLN A 97 -3.40 -7.82 -7.29
C GLN A 97 -2.58 -8.73 -6.40
N VAL A 98 -2.09 -9.83 -6.96
CA VAL A 98 -1.29 -10.83 -6.23
C VAL A 98 0.11 -10.90 -6.79
N PHE A 99 1.11 -10.89 -5.91
CA PHE A 99 2.55 -10.97 -6.21
C PHE A 99 3.20 -12.01 -5.29
N GLY A 100 3.17 -13.28 -5.70
CA GLY A 100 3.69 -14.37 -4.88
C GLY A 100 2.93 -14.53 -3.56
N ASP A 101 3.60 -14.22 -2.45
CA ASP A 101 3.05 -14.31 -1.09
C ASP A 101 2.46 -12.99 -0.56
N VAL A 102 2.43 -11.94 -1.37
CA VAL A 102 1.85 -10.64 -1.06
C VAL A 102 0.67 -10.35 -1.97
N ALA A 103 -0.41 -9.84 -1.41
CA ALA A 103 -1.54 -9.31 -2.17
C ALA A 103 -1.84 -7.86 -1.76
N MET A 104 -2.26 -7.07 -2.74
CA MET A 104 -2.81 -5.74 -2.56
C MET A 104 -4.31 -5.79 -2.84
N ALA A 105 -5.12 -5.39 -1.88
CA ALA A 105 -6.55 -5.22 -2.04
C ALA A 105 -6.94 -3.77 -1.81
N GLN A 106 -7.80 -3.22 -2.65
CA GLN A 106 -8.36 -1.89 -2.48
C GLN A 106 -9.82 -1.89 -2.86
N GLY A 107 -10.59 -1.00 -2.25
CA GLY A 107 -11.99 -0.88 -2.55
C GLY A 107 -12.63 0.33 -1.89
N PHE A 108 -13.91 0.40 -2.13
CA PHE A 108 -14.81 1.38 -1.54
C PHE A 108 -15.74 0.67 -0.57
N VAL A 109 -16.05 1.32 0.55
CA VAL A 109 -17.04 0.85 1.52
C VAL A 109 -17.93 2.00 1.97
N LYS A 110 -19.21 1.72 2.11
CA LYS A 110 -20.17 2.54 2.84
C LYS A 110 -20.52 1.78 4.12
N GLU A 111 -20.40 2.44 5.25
CA GLU A 111 -20.62 1.78 6.55
C GLU A 111 -21.39 2.65 7.52
N LYS A 112 -22.11 1.97 8.43
CA LYS A 112 -22.65 2.55 9.65
C LYS A 112 -21.84 2.04 10.82
N ARG A 113 -21.15 2.97 11.48
CA ARG A 113 -20.20 2.66 12.56
C ARG A 113 -20.31 3.66 13.69
N SER A 114 -20.12 3.20 14.89
CA SER A 114 -19.89 4.08 16.04
C SER A 114 -18.56 3.74 16.73
N ARG A 115 -17.87 4.76 17.22
CA ARG A 115 -16.65 4.59 18.02
C ARG A 115 -16.78 5.41 19.31
N ASN A 116 -16.63 4.74 20.46
CA ASN A 116 -16.85 5.36 21.77
C ASN A 116 -18.20 6.09 21.86
N GLY A 117 -19.26 5.49 21.30
CA GLY A 117 -20.61 6.04 21.28
C GLY A 117 -20.83 7.22 20.31
N LYS A 118 -19.82 7.62 19.55
CA LYS A 118 -19.94 8.66 18.51
C LYS A 118 -20.17 8.03 17.17
N ASP A 119 -21.09 8.58 16.39
CA ASP A 119 -21.32 8.18 15.00
C ASP A 119 -20.08 8.54 14.15
N THR A 120 -19.49 7.51 13.55
CA THR A 120 -18.37 7.60 12.61
C THR A 120 -18.72 7.03 11.24
N SER A 121 -20.01 6.84 10.97
CA SER A 121 -20.53 6.33 9.70
C SER A 121 -20.08 7.17 8.52
N GLY A 122 -19.95 6.55 7.34
CA GLY A 122 -19.58 7.27 6.13
C GLY A 122 -19.18 6.39 4.97
N GLN A 123 -18.56 7.02 3.99
CA GLN A 123 -17.96 6.37 2.85
C GLN A 123 -16.44 6.46 2.95
N PHE A 124 -15.77 5.36 2.61
CA PHE A 124 -14.31 5.29 2.70
C PHE A 124 -13.75 4.62 1.45
N LEU A 125 -12.60 5.08 1.01
CA LEU A 125 -11.67 4.27 0.23
C LEU A 125 -10.71 3.61 1.20
N TRP A 126 -10.48 2.33 1.00
CA TRP A 126 -9.58 1.52 1.82
C TRP A 126 -8.56 0.77 0.97
N GLN A 127 -7.47 0.41 1.59
CA GLN A 127 -6.40 -0.39 1.02
C GLN A 127 -5.81 -1.31 2.07
N ASP A 128 -5.60 -2.56 1.68
CA ASP A 128 -5.03 -3.60 2.54
C ASP A 128 -3.88 -4.32 1.84
N LEU A 129 -2.79 -4.52 2.58
CA LEU A 129 -1.75 -5.46 2.22
C LEU A 129 -1.98 -6.77 2.97
N LEU A 130 -2.08 -7.85 2.21
CA LEU A 130 -2.20 -9.19 2.75
C LEU A 130 -0.90 -9.96 2.51
N GLN A 131 -0.62 -10.88 3.41
CA GLN A 131 0.48 -11.85 3.26
C GLN A 131 -0.05 -13.26 3.36
N ARG A 132 0.56 -14.17 2.59
CA ARG A 132 0.29 -15.60 2.72
C ARG A 132 1.17 -16.16 3.84
N ARG A 133 0.56 -16.63 4.92
CA ARG A 133 1.24 -17.24 6.08
C ARG A 133 0.68 -18.62 6.34
N ALA A 134 1.54 -19.63 6.39
CA ALA A 134 1.13 -21.03 6.53
C ALA A 134 0.01 -21.43 5.55
N GLY A 135 0.09 -20.98 4.30
CA GLY A 135 -0.87 -21.28 3.24
C GLY A 135 -2.18 -20.46 3.28
N LYS A 136 -2.35 -19.53 4.23
CA LYS A 136 -3.55 -18.69 4.37
C LYS A 136 -3.22 -17.23 4.12
N TRP A 137 -4.14 -16.52 3.47
CA TRP A 137 -4.08 -15.06 3.36
C TRP A 137 -4.51 -14.43 4.69
N VAL A 138 -3.70 -13.49 5.19
CA VAL A 138 -4.00 -12.70 6.39
C VAL A 138 -3.73 -11.23 6.11
N VAL A 139 -4.56 -10.35 6.66
CA VAL A 139 -4.40 -8.89 6.54
C VAL A 139 -3.21 -8.47 7.41
N TRP A 140 -2.24 -7.84 6.79
CA TRP A 140 -0.98 -7.46 7.47
C TRP A 140 -0.90 -5.96 7.75
N ARG A 141 -1.32 -5.14 6.79
CA ARG A 141 -1.37 -3.68 6.92
C ARG A 141 -2.67 -3.18 6.31
N SER A 142 -3.21 -2.12 6.87
CA SER A 142 -4.45 -1.50 6.42
C SER A 142 -4.34 0.02 6.47
N ALA A 143 -5.02 0.70 5.57
CA ALA A 143 -5.26 2.13 5.63
C ALA A 143 -6.59 2.47 4.98
N ALA A 144 -7.27 3.50 5.49
CA ALA A 144 -8.50 3.99 4.92
C ALA A 144 -8.58 5.52 5.04
N ALA A 145 -9.25 6.15 4.08
CA ALA A 145 -9.60 7.56 4.17
C ALA A 145 -11.08 7.77 3.94
N ARG A 146 -11.66 8.62 4.78
CA ARG A 146 -13.05 9.04 4.65
C ARG A 146 -13.21 9.99 3.48
N VAL A 147 -14.19 9.73 2.64
CA VAL A 147 -14.63 10.63 1.57
C VAL A 147 -15.40 11.79 2.22
N ALA A 148 -14.98 13.03 1.94
CA ALA A 148 -15.53 14.20 2.63
C ALA A 148 -16.90 14.63 2.09
N LEU A 149 -17.25 14.25 0.87
CA LEU A 149 -18.48 14.70 0.20
C LEU A 149 -19.66 13.86 0.67
N ALA A 150 -20.69 14.52 1.21
CA ALA A 150 -21.94 13.86 1.63
C ALA A 150 -22.65 13.16 0.45
N ASP A 151 -22.48 13.69 -0.77
CA ASP A 151 -23.07 13.17 -2.01
C ASP A 151 -22.01 12.50 -2.91
N ALA A 152 -20.97 11.90 -2.31
CA ALA A 152 -19.97 11.18 -3.08
C ALA A 152 -20.62 10.07 -3.92
N PRO A 153 -20.20 9.91 -5.19
CA PRO A 153 -20.75 8.84 -6.03
C PRO A 153 -20.53 7.48 -5.37
N SER A 154 -21.49 6.58 -5.55
CA SER A 154 -21.43 5.21 -5.00
C SER A 154 -20.45 4.30 -5.74
N VAL A 155 -19.75 4.81 -6.75
CA VAL A 155 -18.76 4.09 -7.57
C VAL A 155 -17.56 5.00 -7.83
N PRO A 156 -16.34 4.43 -7.88
CA PRO A 156 -15.15 5.19 -8.24
C PRO A 156 -15.30 5.86 -9.60
N SER A 157 -14.72 7.04 -9.72
CA SER A 157 -14.71 7.80 -10.97
C SER A 157 -13.99 7.04 -12.07
N GLN A 158 -14.57 7.05 -13.26
CA GLN A 158 -13.97 6.52 -14.49
C GLN A 158 -13.44 7.66 -15.39
N ASP A 159 -13.37 8.88 -14.88
CA ASP A 159 -12.83 10.02 -15.62
C ASP A 159 -11.35 9.77 -15.98
N PRO A 160 -11.03 9.59 -17.27
CA PRO A 160 -9.67 9.24 -17.69
C PRO A 160 -8.66 10.35 -17.41
N ASP A 161 -9.08 11.62 -17.44
CA ASP A 161 -8.21 12.78 -17.22
C ASP A 161 -7.82 12.86 -15.73
N LEU A 162 -8.77 12.57 -14.84
CA LEU A 162 -8.51 12.50 -13.41
C LEU A 162 -7.56 11.33 -13.08
N VAL A 163 -7.81 10.15 -13.64
CA VAL A 163 -6.94 8.98 -13.48
C VAL A 163 -5.54 9.28 -14.02
N ALA A 164 -5.42 9.90 -15.21
CA ALA A 164 -4.13 10.29 -15.78
C ALA A 164 -3.40 11.30 -14.90
N THR A 165 -4.13 12.25 -14.30
CA THR A 165 -3.57 13.23 -13.36
C THR A 165 -2.92 12.54 -12.14
N ILE A 166 -3.60 11.57 -11.54
CA ILE A 166 -3.07 10.81 -10.40
C ILE A 166 -1.85 9.97 -10.82
N LYS A 167 -1.93 9.27 -11.96
CA LYS A 167 -0.78 8.51 -12.48
C LYS A 167 0.45 9.38 -12.72
N LYS A 168 0.24 10.58 -13.28
CA LYS A 168 1.32 11.54 -13.48
C LYS A 168 1.91 11.99 -12.15
N PHE A 169 1.06 12.28 -11.16
CA PHE A 169 1.49 12.67 -9.82
C PHE A 169 2.39 11.60 -9.18
N GLU A 170 2.03 10.31 -9.26
CA GLU A 170 2.85 9.19 -8.76
C GLU A 170 4.21 9.10 -9.46
N ASN A 171 4.25 9.27 -10.77
CA ASN A 171 5.51 9.26 -11.52
C ASN A 171 6.38 10.47 -11.17
N ASP A 172 5.78 11.66 -11.05
CA ASP A 172 6.51 12.89 -10.64
C ASP A 172 7.12 12.75 -9.23
N ILE A 173 6.49 11.97 -8.34
CA ILE A 173 7.04 11.64 -7.00
C ILE A 173 8.24 10.70 -7.13
N GLY A 174 8.15 9.65 -7.96
CA GLY A 174 9.27 8.76 -8.23
C GLY A 174 10.50 9.54 -8.75
N ASP A 175 10.29 10.45 -9.70
CA ASP A 175 11.33 11.33 -10.22
C ASP A 175 11.91 12.25 -9.12
N ALA A 176 11.05 12.78 -8.26
CA ALA A 176 11.47 13.63 -7.13
C ALA A 176 12.29 12.85 -6.09
N MET A 177 11.95 11.59 -5.83
CA MET A 177 12.71 10.69 -4.96
C MET A 177 14.11 10.42 -5.52
N VAL A 178 14.21 10.07 -6.82
CA VAL A 178 15.51 9.84 -7.50
C VAL A 178 16.37 11.08 -7.49
N ALA A 179 15.76 12.26 -7.71
CA ALA A 179 16.45 13.55 -7.68
C ALA A 179 16.73 14.07 -6.26
N SER A 180 16.28 13.38 -5.19
CA SER A 180 16.29 13.88 -3.81
C SER A 180 15.71 15.29 -3.69
N ASN A 181 14.65 15.57 -4.44
CA ASN A 181 14.02 16.89 -4.46
C ASN A 181 13.10 17.06 -3.25
N ILE A 182 13.69 17.50 -2.14
CA ILE A 182 13.02 17.63 -0.84
C ILE A 182 11.80 18.56 -0.90
N GLU A 183 11.86 19.62 -1.68
CA GLU A 183 10.75 20.57 -1.80
C GLU A 183 9.53 19.90 -2.45
N LYS A 184 9.73 19.20 -3.57
CA LYS A 184 8.65 18.45 -4.23
C LYS A 184 8.08 17.35 -3.32
N LEU A 185 8.94 16.58 -2.66
CA LEU A 185 8.51 15.56 -1.70
C LEU A 185 7.71 16.18 -0.56
N ASN A 186 8.18 17.30 0.01
CA ASN A 186 7.46 17.99 1.07
C ASN A 186 6.06 18.46 0.63
N GLN A 187 5.89 18.85 -0.64
CA GLN A 187 4.59 19.26 -1.19
C GLN A 187 3.68 18.07 -1.51
N ALA A 188 4.24 16.92 -1.89
CA ALA A 188 3.49 15.74 -2.29
C ALA A 188 2.95 14.94 -1.11
N TYR A 189 3.68 14.89 0.01
CA TYR A 189 3.27 14.19 1.21
C TYR A 189 2.55 15.14 2.17
N ALA A 190 1.41 14.70 2.71
CA ALA A 190 0.66 15.46 3.73
C ALA A 190 1.48 15.61 5.03
N ASP A 191 1.23 16.65 5.82
CA ASP A 191 1.96 16.86 7.07
C ASP A 191 1.70 15.74 8.10
N ASP A 192 0.53 15.11 8.02
CA ASP A 192 0.15 13.93 8.82
C ASP A 192 0.39 12.60 8.07
N TRP A 193 1.19 12.62 6.99
CA TRP A 193 1.54 11.38 6.30
C TRP A 193 2.32 10.45 7.22
N ALA A 194 1.98 9.18 7.15
CA ALA A 194 2.72 8.15 7.82
C ALA A 194 2.57 6.81 7.10
N THR A 195 3.57 5.94 7.30
CA THR A 195 3.56 4.54 6.90
C THR A 195 4.02 3.67 8.06
N ILE A 196 3.92 2.35 7.90
CA ILE A 196 4.40 1.38 8.87
C ILE A 196 5.55 0.61 8.23
N ALA A 197 6.74 0.76 8.77
CA ALA A 197 7.93 0.05 8.33
C ALA A 197 7.77 -1.48 8.51
N SER A 198 8.63 -2.25 7.87
CA SER A 198 8.66 -3.71 8.03
C SER A 198 8.91 -4.15 9.48
N SER A 199 9.60 -3.32 10.29
CA SER A 199 9.79 -3.52 11.73
C SER A 199 8.49 -3.41 12.53
N GLY A 200 7.43 -2.80 11.99
CA GLY A 200 6.18 -2.47 12.68
C GLY A 200 6.17 -1.08 13.31
N GLU A 201 7.24 -0.33 13.17
CA GLU A 201 7.34 1.06 13.64
C GLU A 201 6.67 2.03 12.67
N MET A 202 6.11 3.10 13.20
CA MET A 202 5.56 4.18 12.40
C MET A 202 6.69 5.05 11.85
N PHE A 203 6.61 5.33 10.55
CA PHE A 203 7.54 6.19 9.83
C PHE A 203 6.76 7.39 9.29
N THR A 204 7.22 8.59 9.62
CA THR A 204 6.53 9.86 9.37
C THR A 204 7.08 10.60 8.15
N LYS A 205 6.39 11.68 7.75
CA LYS A 205 6.90 12.60 6.71
C LYS A 205 8.27 13.19 7.09
N GLU A 206 8.48 13.52 8.36
CA GLU A 206 9.75 14.05 8.84
C GLU A 206 10.87 13.05 8.64
N ASP A 207 10.63 11.77 8.99
CA ASP A 207 11.58 10.68 8.79
C ASP A 207 11.89 10.48 7.30
N LEU A 208 10.86 10.50 6.44
CA LEU A 208 11.01 10.39 4.99
C LEU A 208 11.93 11.50 4.44
N LEU A 209 11.63 12.75 4.78
CA LEU A 209 12.40 13.89 4.28
C LEU A 209 13.82 13.90 4.85
N HIS A 210 14.01 13.43 6.07
CA HIS A 210 15.33 13.24 6.68
C HIS A 210 16.16 12.20 5.91
N ASP A 211 15.54 11.06 5.58
CA ASP A 211 16.22 10.00 4.81
C ASP A 211 16.71 10.49 3.45
N PHE A 212 15.85 11.22 2.71
CA PHE A 212 16.24 11.77 1.40
C PHE A 212 17.25 12.92 1.46
N LYS A 213 17.42 13.56 2.63
CA LYS A 213 18.48 14.55 2.87
C LYS A 213 19.81 13.90 3.24
N SER A 214 19.80 12.66 3.73
CA SER A 214 20.99 11.98 4.18
C SER A 214 21.76 11.40 2.99
N ASP A 215 23.10 11.56 2.98
CA ASP A 215 23.96 10.95 1.97
C ASP A 215 24.01 9.42 2.06
N ASN A 216 23.51 8.85 3.14
CA ASN A 216 23.53 7.41 3.42
C ASN A 216 22.46 6.63 2.66
N HIS A 217 21.46 7.35 2.10
CA HIS A 217 20.32 6.74 1.45
C HIS A 217 20.06 7.38 0.08
N LYS A 218 20.47 6.70 -1.00
CA LYS A 218 20.31 7.22 -2.36
C LYS A 218 19.46 6.29 -3.20
N LEU A 219 18.34 6.77 -3.69
CA LEU A 219 17.57 6.12 -4.73
C LEU A 219 18.17 6.45 -6.10
N VAL A 220 18.60 5.43 -6.83
CA VAL A 220 19.27 5.59 -8.13
C VAL A 220 18.27 5.51 -9.28
N SER A 221 17.27 4.63 -9.17
CA SER A 221 16.13 4.56 -10.10
C SER A 221 14.86 4.10 -9.36
N PHE A 222 13.71 4.53 -9.88
CA PHE A 222 12.39 4.20 -9.40
C PHE A 222 11.48 4.02 -10.62
N ASP A 223 11.31 2.77 -11.05
CA ASP A 223 10.61 2.45 -12.27
C ASP A 223 9.24 1.86 -11.94
N ASN A 224 8.20 2.68 -11.98
CA ASN A 224 6.83 2.23 -11.77
C ASN A 224 6.40 1.25 -12.85
N GLY A 225 5.75 0.17 -12.45
CA GLY A 225 4.96 -0.69 -13.32
C GLY A 225 3.58 -0.09 -13.61
N LEU A 226 2.61 -0.95 -13.86
CA LEU A 226 1.23 -0.51 -14.08
C LEU A 226 0.66 0.10 -12.81
N LEU A 227 0.21 1.36 -12.92
CA LEU A 227 -0.51 2.06 -11.86
C LEU A 227 -2.01 1.76 -12.00
N ASN A 228 -2.61 1.15 -11.00
CA ASN A 228 -4.05 0.95 -10.87
C ASN A 228 -4.62 1.99 -9.91
N VAL A 229 -5.54 2.83 -10.40
CA VAL A 229 -6.04 4.01 -9.68
C VAL A 229 -7.54 3.93 -9.54
N GLN A 230 -8.04 4.12 -8.31
CA GLN A 230 -9.45 4.37 -8.03
C GLN A 230 -9.59 5.75 -7.38
N VAL A 231 -10.57 6.52 -7.83
CA VAL A 231 -10.86 7.86 -7.27
C VAL A 231 -12.32 7.94 -6.86
N LEU A 232 -12.57 8.39 -5.64
CA LEU A 232 -13.90 8.63 -5.10
C LEU A 232 -13.96 10.01 -4.42
N GLY A 233 -14.55 10.98 -5.12
CA GLY A 233 -14.62 12.34 -4.61
C GLY A 233 -13.25 12.99 -4.40
N ASP A 234 -12.92 13.25 -3.14
CA ASP A 234 -11.66 13.88 -2.72
C ASP A 234 -10.57 12.89 -2.25
N VAL A 235 -10.81 11.59 -2.43
CA VAL A 235 -9.90 10.50 -2.05
C VAL A 235 -9.53 9.67 -3.27
N ALA A 236 -8.28 9.23 -3.35
CA ALA A 236 -7.82 8.27 -4.36
C ALA A 236 -6.97 7.20 -3.70
N VAL A 237 -6.99 5.99 -4.25
CA VAL A 237 -6.05 4.91 -3.94
C VAL A 237 -5.32 4.50 -5.20
N VAL A 238 -4.03 4.19 -5.05
CA VAL A 238 -3.15 3.74 -6.12
C VAL A 238 -2.49 2.45 -5.69
N GLN A 239 -2.54 1.43 -6.55
CA GLN A 239 -1.74 0.21 -6.42
C GLN A 239 -0.68 0.20 -7.50
N ALA A 240 0.55 -0.12 -7.14
CA ALA A 240 1.62 -0.26 -8.10
C ALA A 240 2.65 -1.31 -7.68
N SER A 241 3.37 -1.83 -8.68
CA SER A 241 4.66 -2.45 -8.46
C SER A 241 5.75 -1.49 -8.91
N VAL A 242 6.90 -1.55 -8.26
CA VAL A 242 8.05 -0.71 -8.60
C VAL A 242 9.32 -1.55 -8.63
N ARG A 243 10.20 -1.26 -9.56
CA ARG A 243 11.59 -1.71 -9.54
C ARG A 243 12.47 -0.54 -9.11
N GLU A 244 13.20 -0.72 -8.03
CA GLU A 244 14.10 0.31 -7.55
C GLU A 244 15.54 -0.17 -7.48
N LYS A 245 16.45 0.77 -7.73
CA LYS A 245 17.87 0.64 -7.40
C LYS A 245 18.18 1.64 -6.31
N ARG A 246 18.70 1.15 -5.18
CA ARG A 246 18.96 1.94 -3.99
C ARG A 246 20.35 1.64 -3.47
N ILE A 247 21.03 2.65 -2.97
CA ILE A 247 22.26 2.51 -2.20
C ILE A 247 21.95 2.96 -0.79
N GLN A 248 22.23 2.10 0.19
CA GLN A 248 22.08 2.40 1.60
C GLN A 248 23.38 1.99 2.31
N ASP A 249 24.00 2.93 3.03
CA ASP A 249 25.28 2.73 3.72
C ASP A 249 26.37 2.14 2.79
N GLY A 250 26.42 2.62 1.54
CA GLY A 250 27.34 2.16 0.50
C GLY A 250 27.03 0.79 -0.10
N LYS A 251 25.93 0.12 0.32
CA LYS A 251 25.50 -1.19 -0.19
C LYS A 251 24.31 -1.06 -1.14
N GLY A 252 24.37 -1.76 -2.28
CA GLY A 252 23.22 -1.83 -3.19
C GLY A 252 22.10 -2.67 -2.59
N MET A 253 20.91 -2.05 -2.45
CA MET A 253 19.67 -2.69 -1.96
C MET A 253 18.58 -2.54 -3.01
N SER A 254 18.80 -3.17 -4.17
CA SER A 254 17.84 -3.11 -5.27
C SER A 254 16.82 -4.22 -5.18
N GLY A 255 15.62 -3.99 -5.72
CA GLY A 255 14.58 -5.01 -5.72
C GLY A 255 13.30 -4.59 -6.41
N GLN A 256 12.36 -5.52 -6.39
CA GLN A 256 10.98 -5.26 -6.75
C GLN A 256 10.17 -5.12 -5.46
N PHE A 257 9.33 -4.10 -5.43
CA PHE A 257 8.39 -3.83 -4.34
C PHE A 257 6.99 -3.64 -4.92
N VAL A 258 6.01 -3.78 -4.07
CA VAL A 258 4.64 -3.36 -4.32
C VAL A 258 4.29 -2.28 -3.31
N TYR A 259 3.52 -1.30 -3.75
CA TYR A 259 3.06 -0.24 -2.86
C TYR A 259 1.62 0.17 -3.17
N MET A 260 1.00 0.77 -2.17
CA MET A 260 -0.32 1.34 -2.24
C MET A 260 -0.30 2.71 -1.58
N ASP A 261 -0.65 3.73 -2.34
CA ASP A 261 -0.79 5.09 -1.82
C ASP A 261 -2.25 5.49 -1.68
N LEU A 262 -2.58 6.04 -0.52
CA LEU A 262 -3.85 6.65 -0.23
C LEU A 262 -3.67 8.17 -0.32
N LEU A 263 -4.37 8.78 -1.28
CA LEU A 263 -4.29 10.21 -1.54
C LEU A 263 -5.56 10.91 -1.09
N LYS A 264 -5.40 12.16 -0.69
CA LYS A 264 -6.52 13.04 -0.39
C LYS A 264 -6.33 14.39 -1.06
N LYS A 265 -7.43 14.99 -1.54
CA LYS A 265 -7.41 16.34 -2.07
C LYS A 265 -7.51 17.34 -0.92
N ARG A 266 -6.46 18.13 -0.68
CA ARG A 266 -6.39 19.17 0.35
C ARG A 266 -6.09 20.51 -0.31
N ALA A 267 -6.92 21.53 -0.04
CA ALA A 267 -6.81 22.85 -0.65
C ALA A 267 -6.68 22.78 -2.21
N GLY A 268 -7.44 21.89 -2.84
CA GLY A 268 -7.45 21.70 -4.29
C GLY A 268 -6.31 20.86 -4.88
N LYS A 269 -5.31 20.44 -4.07
CA LYS A 269 -4.15 19.63 -4.49
C LYS A 269 -4.22 18.22 -3.94
N TRP A 270 -3.79 17.25 -4.72
CA TRP A 270 -3.60 15.89 -4.26
C TRP A 270 -2.35 15.79 -3.40
N VAL A 271 -2.44 15.09 -2.27
CA VAL A 271 -1.32 14.77 -1.38
C VAL A 271 -1.48 13.33 -0.91
N ILE A 272 -0.36 12.62 -0.74
CA ILE A 272 -0.35 11.29 -0.14
C ILE A 272 -0.54 11.43 1.36
N VAL A 273 -1.52 10.71 1.91
CA VAL A 273 -1.79 10.70 3.36
C VAL A 273 -1.31 9.42 4.04
N ARG A 274 -1.28 8.29 3.31
CA ARG A 274 -0.76 7.00 3.81
C ARG A 274 -0.11 6.24 2.66
N THR A 275 0.93 5.48 2.99
CA THR A 275 1.56 4.53 2.09
C THR A 275 1.63 3.17 2.75
N LEU A 276 1.32 2.11 2.03
CA LEU A 276 1.61 0.73 2.41
C LEU A 276 2.59 0.16 1.39
N ALA A 277 3.62 -0.52 1.82
CA ALA A 277 4.59 -1.12 0.92
C ALA A 277 5.05 -2.49 1.42
N ALA A 278 5.36 -3.38 0.48
CA ALA A 278 5.89 -4.69 0.77
C ALA A 278 6.89 -5.12 -0.31
N ARG A 279 7.80 -6.01 0.09
CA ARG A 279 8.64 -6.75 -0.84
C ARG A 279 8.02 -8.13 -1.03
N PRO A 280 7.60 -8.51 -2.25
CA PRO A 280 7.19 -9.87 -2.57
C PRO A 280 8.34 -10.85 -2.34
N GLY A 281 8.03 -12.06 -1.83
CA GLY A 281 9.00 -13.12 -1.59
C GLY A 281 9.45 -13.81 -2.88
#